data_7b665488fb9dfcf8cd736021bb50e8bc
#
_entry.id   7b665488fb9dfcf8cd736021bb50e8bc
#
_cell.length_a   1.000
_cell.length_b   1.000
_cell.length_c   1.000
_cell.angle_alpha   90.00
_cell.angle_beta   90.00
_cell.angle_gamma   90.00
#
_symmetry.space_group_name_H-M   'P 1'
#
loop_
_entity.id
_entity.type
_entity.pdbx_description
1 polymer ?
#
loop_
_entity_poly.entity_id
_entity_poly.type
_entity_poly.pdbx_seq_one_letter_code
_entity_poly.pdbx_strand_id
1 'polypeptide(L)'
;MEVFAALMNKIDSWIWGLPMLVLLCGTHIFMTFRTGFIQRKTLTGIRLSVTKDPDSPGDVSQFQALTTALASTIGTGNIIGVGTAIYLGGPGAVLWCWLTGVFGIATKYAESLIAVKYRVQTADGRMMGGAMYALERGLKWKKFGKVMAVLFALFAMLASFGIGCGTQINAIAEVLETNLPISLPRIAIGIIFGIITAIIIIGGIESIAVVCEKLVPLMALFYVVGCIVILCANYDFLLPALKAIFVLAFKPGAVTGGLVGGGIRLALQYGVARGLFSNESGMGSAPLVASAAQTRNPVRQALVSATGTFWTTVVVCLMTGLVLVSSMMKNPAVSVENMANGGQMTTAAFAQIPYIGPLILMVSIITFAYSTILGWSYYGERAAEYLLGKKAILPYKVLFIAVVVCAPVIALDLVWTIADVLNALMAIPNLIAVLLLSGVIAAETKHYLKHLDEKDESELPVVDR
;
A
#
# COMPACT_ATOMS: atom_id res chain seq x y z
N MET A 1 13.01 -11.20 26.01
CA MET A 1 13.01 -10.79 24.59
C MET A 1 12.62 -11.95 23.69
N GLU A 2 13.32 -13.09 23.75
CA GLU A 2 13.04 -14.27 22.90
C GLU A 2 11.62 -14.82 23.01
N VAL A 3 11.10 -14.95 24.24
CA VAL A 3 9.71 -15.41 24.48
C VAL A 3 8.68 -14.46 23.86
N PHE A 4 8.93 -13.14 23.95
CA PHE A 4 8.05 -12.13 23.36
C PHE A 4 8.13 -12.17 21.83
N ALA A 5 9.32 -12.30 21.24
CA ALA A 5 9.50 -12.44 19.80
C ALA A 5 8.82 -13.71 19.27
N ALA A 6 8.97 -14.84 19.96
CA ALA A 6 8.29 -16.10 19.59
C ALA A 6 6.76 -15.97 19.65
N LEU A 7 6.23 -15.27 20.65
CA LEU A 7 4.80 -14.99 20.76
C LEU A 7 4.32 -14.12 19.59
N MET A 8 5.03 -13.03 19.27
CA MET A 8 4.68 -12.13 18.16
C MET A 8 4.72 -12.85 16.82
N ASN A 9 5.74 -13.68 16.58
CA ASN A 9 5.82 -14.49 15.36
C ASN A 9 4.66 -15.50 15.24
N LYS A 10 4.23 -16.09 16.37
CA LYS A 10 3.06 -16.99 16.38
C LYS A 10 1.76 -16.24 16.12
N ILE A 11 1.60 -15.06 16.67
CA ILE A 11 0.43 -14.18 16.42
C ILE A 11 0.41 -13.76 14.96
N ASP A 12 1.54 -13.31 14.42
CA ASP A 12 1.69 -12.90 13.03
C ASP A 12 1.32 -14.02 12.05
N SER A 13 1.90 -15.20 12.23
CA SER A 13 1.61 -16.37 11.38
C SER A 13 0.15 -16.82 11.45
N TRP A 14 -0.52 -16.63 12.59
CA TRP A 14 -1.94 -16.97 12.76
C TRP A 14 -2.84 -15.91 12.11
N ILE A 15 -2.56 -14.62 12.34
CA ILE A 15 -3.37 -13.52 11.80
C ILE A 15 -3.26 -13.47 10.28
N TRP A 16 -2.04 -13.48 9.73
CA TRP A 16 -1.80 -13.49 8.27
C TRP A 16 -2.03 -14.87 7.62
N GLY A 17 -2.43 -15.85 8.41
CA GLY A 17 -2.85 -17.15 7.91
C GLY A 17 -4.23 -17.12 7.25
N LEU A 18 -4.90 -18.28 7.28
CA LEU A 18 -6.21 -18.48 6.64
C LEU A 18 -7.29 -17.47 7.07
N PRO A 19 -7.40 -17.05 8.36
CA PRO A 19 -8.45 -16.12 8.76
C PRO A 19 -8.42 -14.79 8.00
N MET A 20 -7.26 -14.14 7.93
CA MET A 20 -7.13 -12.85 7.24
C MET A 20 -7.25 -13.00 5.72
N LEU A 21 -6.70 -14.07 5.15
CA LEU A 21 -6.84 -14.36 3.73
C LEU A 21 -8.31 -14.50 3.33
N VAL A 22 -9.09 -15.27 4.11
CA VAL A 22 -10.53 -15.45 3.86
C VAL A 22 -11.28 -14.13 4.03
N LEU A 23 -11.00 -13.37 5.08
CA LEU A 23 -11.66 -12.09 5.35
C LEU A 23 -11.39 -11.08 4.23
N LEU A 24 -10.13 -10.89 3.83
CA LEU A 24 -9.73 -9.92 2.80
C LEU A 24 -10.19 -10.36 1.42
N CYS A 25 -9.85 -11.57 0.97
CA CYS A 25 -10.27 -12.07 -0.34
C CYS A 25 -11.79 -12.19 -0.44
N GLY A 26 -12.45 -12.66 0.62
CA GLY A 26 -13.91 -12.72 0.70
C GLY A 26 -14.55 -11.33 0.56
N THR A 27 -13.99 -10.32 1.23
CA THR A 27 -14.46 -8.94 1.10
C THR A 27 -14.20 -8.40 -0.32
N HIS A 28 -13.04 -8.68 -0.93
CA HIS A 28 -12.74 -8.26 -2.29
C HIS A 28 -13.73 -8.83 -3.31
N ILE A 29 -14.02 -10.12 -3.21
CA ILE A 29 -15.00 -10.79 -4.07
C ILE A 29 -16.40 -10.25 -3.79
N PHE A 30 -16.81 -10.18 -2.53
CA PHE A 30 -18.12 -9.67 -2.13
C PHE A 30 -18.35 -8.25 -2.63
N MET A 31 -17.39 -7.35 -2.44
CA MET A 31 -17.50 -5.95 -2.89
C MET A 31 -17.47 -5.84 -4.42
N THR A 32 -16.77 -6.72 -5.13
CA THR A 32 -16.82 -6.78 -6.60
C THR A 32 -18.25 -6.99 -7.10
N PHE A 33 -18.97 -7.98 -6.53
CA PHE A 33 -20.37 -8.21 -6.90
C PHE A 33 -21.29 -7.10 -6.39
N ARG A 34 -21.08 -6.64 -5.16
CA ARG A 34 -21.91 -5.62 -4.52
C ARG A 34 -21.87 -4.27 -5.23
N THR A 35 -20.73 -3.91 -5.83
CA THR A 35 -20.55 -2.66 -6.61
C THR A 35 -20.78 -2.84 -8.11
N GLY A 36 -21.23 -4.02 -8.56
CA GLY A 36 -21.50 -4.30 -9.98
C GLY A 36 -20.25 -4.29 -10.86
N PHE A 37 -19.13 -4.86 -10.37
CA PHE A 37 -17.85 -4.91 -11.07
C PHE A 37 -17.27 -3.52 -11.34
N ILE A 38 -17.13 -2.72 -10.30
CA ILE A 38 -16.63 -1.33 -10.37
C ILE A 38 -15.26 -1.22 -11.05
N GLN A 39 -14.48 -2.29 -11.10
CA GLN A 39 -13.21 -2.39 -11.83
C GLN A 39 -13.33 -1.95 -13.30
N ARG A 40 -14.49 -2.14 -13.91
CA ARG A 40 -14.76 -1.69 -15.30
C ARG A 40 -14.72 -0.16 -15.45
N LYS A 41 -14.77 0.57 -14.32
CA LYS A 41 -14.72 2.03 -14.30
C LYS A 41 -13.32 2.58 -13.97
N THR A 42 -12.29 1.73 -13.94
CA THR A 42 -10.90 2.16 -13.68
C THR A 42 -10.46 3.29 -14.61
N LEU A 43 -10.74 3.19 -15.92
CA LEU A 43 -10.41 4.26 -16.86
C LEU A 43 -11.15 5.57 -16.57
N THR A 44 -12.40 5.49 -16.10
CA THR A 44 -13.14 6.67 -15.62
C THR A 44 -12.44 7.29 -14.40
N GLY A 45 -12.01 6.45 -13.45
CA GLY A 45 -11.24 6.90 -12.28
C GLY A 45 -9.92 7.59 -12.66
N ILE A 46 -9.18 7.03 -13.63
CA ILE A 46 -7.95 7.64 -14.16
C ILE A 46 -8.24 9.02 -14.77
N ARG A 47 -9.29 9.14 -15.57
CA ARG A 47 -9.69 10.43 -16.15
C ARG A 47 -10.08 11.44 -15.06
N LEU A 48 -10.83 11.01 -14.06
CA LEU A 48 -11.26 11.88 -12.95
C LEU A 48 -10.08 12.34 -12.10
N SER A 49 -9.04 11.52 -11.93
CA SER A 49 -7.88 11.90 -11.11
C SER A 49 -7.17 13.16 -11.61
N VAL A 50 -7.16 13.39 -12.92
CA VAL A 50 -6.55 14.58 -13.53
C VAL A 50 -7.56 15.71 -13.79
N THR A 51 -8.83 15.52 -13.44
CA THR A 51 -9.89 16.54 -13.59
C THR A 51 -9.99 17.36 -12.31
N LYS A 52 -9.75 18.67 -12.39
CA LYS A 52 -9.85 19.56 -11.23
C LYS A 52 -11.30 19.77 -10.78
N ASP A 53 -11.50 19.91 -9.48
CA ASP A 53 -12.80 20.16 -8.83
C ASP A 53 -12.66 21.24 -7.73
N PRO A 54 -12.22 22.47 -8.08
CA PRO A 54 -11.80 23.49 -7.14
C PRO A 54 -12.94 24.04 -6.26
N ASP A 55 -14.19 23.97 -6.75
CA ASP A 55 -15.38 24.48 -6.05
C ASP A 55 -15.96 23.48 -5.04
N SER A 56 -15.25 22.40 -4.80
CA SER A 56 -15.68 21.32 -3.89
C SER A 56 -14.90 21.34 -2.58
N PRO A 57 -15.51 20.94 -1.45
CA PRO A 57 -14.83 20.92 -0.16
C PRO A 57 -13.69 19.88 -0.14
N GLY A 58 -12.54 20.28 0.40
CA GLY A 58 -11.35 19.43 0.53
C GLY A 58 -10.08 20.26 0.72
N ASP A 59 -9.04 19.63 1.24
CA ASP A 59 -7.75 20.28 1.55
C ASP A 59 -6.78 20.19 0.36
N VAL A 60 -6.89 19.12 -0.46
CA VAL A 60 -6.00 18.84 -1.60
C VAL A 60 -6.80 18.39 -2.82
N SER A 61 -6.21 18.50 -4.03
CA SER A 61 -6.86 18.05 -5.25
C SER A 61 -7.02 16.51 -5.26
N GLN A 62 -7.92 15.99 -6.11
CA GLN A 62 -8.10 14.53 -6.27
C GLN A 62 -6.79 13.83 -6.72
N PHE A 63 -6.01 14.49 -7.58
CA PHE A 63 -4.71 13.96 -8.03
C PHE A 63 -3.69 13.94 -6.90
N GLN A 64 -3.61 15.00 -6.10
CA GLN A 64 -2.75 15.07 -4.93
C GLN A 64 -3.12 14.03 -3.87
N ALA A 65 -4.41 13.82 -3.62
CA ALA A 65 -4.87 12.76 -2.73
C ALA A 65 -4.51 11.36 -3.26
N LEU A 66 -4.67 11.12 -4.57
CA LEU A 66 -4.27 9.86 -5.20
C LEU A 66 -2.76 9.63 -5.12
N THR A 67 -1.96 10.63 -5.48
CA THR A 67 -0.48 10.51 -5.45
C THR A 67 0.05 10.35 -4.04
N THR A 68 -0.55 11.00 -3.03
CA THR A 68 -0.21 10.78 -1.62
C THR A 68 -0.58 9.37 -1.16
N ALA A 69 -1.73 8.83 -1.59
CA ALA A 69 -2.10 7.44 -1.33
C ALA A 69 -1.15 6.46 -2.04
N LEU A 70 -0.76 6.75 -3.28
CA LEU A 70 0.22 5.96 -4.03
C LEU A 70 1.61 6.04 -3.39
N ALA A 71 2.01 7.20 -2.86
CA ALA A 71 3.27 7.36 -2.14
C ALA A 71 3.39 6.39 -0.97
N SER A 72 2.31 6.22 -0.20
CA SER A 72 2.29 5.27 0.93
C SER A 72 2.23 3.81 0.50
N THR A 73 1.62 3.51 -0.66
CA THR A 73 1.33 2.14 -1.11
C THR A 73 2.41 1.59 -2.06
N ILE A 74 3.00 2.44 -2.91
CA ILE A 74 4.13 2.06 -3.77
C ILE A 74 5.41 2.12 -2.94
N GLY A 75 5.74 1.02 -2.29
CA GLY A 75 6.89 0.88 -1.42
C GLY A 75 7.76 -0.33 -1.77
N THR A 76 8.59 -0.74 -0.82
CA THR A 76 9.42 -1.94 -0.93
C THR A 76 8.60 -3.21 -1.21
N GLY A 77 7.32 -3.24 -0.81
CA GLY A 77 6.40 -4.35 -1.06
C GLY A 77 6.17 -4.67 -2.54
N ASN A 78 6.19 -3.67 -3.41
CA ASN A 78 5.97 -3.83 -4.85
C ASN A 78 7.20 -4.41 -5.58
N ILE A 79 8.37 -4.31 -4.99
CA ILE A 79 9.66 -4.77 -5.54
C ILE A 79 10.12 -6.02 -4.77
N ILE A 80 10.57 -5.83 -3.54
CA ILE A 80 11.09 -6.92 -2.69
C ILE A 80 9.98 -7.88 -2.26
N GLY A 81 8.78 -7.36 -2.00
CA GLY A 81 7.62 -8.18 -1.62
C GLY A 81 7.21 -9.16 -2.70
N VAL A 82 7.21 -8.76 -3.98
CA VAL A 82 6.94 -9.67 -5.11
C VAL A 82 8.06 -10.71 -5.23
N GLY A 83 9.33 -10.31 -5.05
CA GLY A 83 10.45 -11.24 -4.98
C GLY A 83 10.28 -12.27 -3.87
N THR A 84 9.83 -11.84 -2.69
CA THR A 84 9.54 -12.74 -1.56
C THR A 84 8.37 -13.68 -1.87
N ALA A 85 7.34 -13.21 -2.56
CA ALA A 85 6.22 -14.06 -2.99
C ALA A 85 6.70 -15.19 -3.92
N ILE A 86 7.58 -14.86 -4.87
CA ILE A 86 8.16 -15.85 -5.80
C ILE A 86 9.12 -16.79 -5.05
N TYR A 87 9.95 -16.24 -4.16
CA TYR A 87 10.91 -17.02 -3.38
C TYR A 87 10.23 -18.11 -2.52
N LEU A 88 9.12 -17.75 -1.84
CA LEU A 88 8.40 -18.64 -0.93
C LEU A 88 7.29 -19.46 -1.60
N GLY A 89 6.64 -18.90 -2.60
CA GLY A 89 5.46 -19.47 -3.25
C GLY A 89 5.69 -19.95 -4.69
N GLY A 90 6.89 -19.73 -5.23
CA GLY A 90 7.20 -20.00 -6.62
C GLY A 90 6.60 -18.97 -7.61
N PRO A 91 6.90 -19.11 -8.91
CA PRO A 91 6.46 -18.16 -9.95
C PRO A 91 4.93 -17.99 -10.03
N GLY A 92 4.17 -19.02 -9.67
CA GLY A 92 2.69 -18.96 -9.63
C GLY A 92 2.13 -17.96 -8.62
N ALA A 93 2.91 -17.57 -7.60
CA ALA A 93 2.51 -16.56 -6.62
C ALA A 93 2.24 -15.17 -7.26
N VAL A 94 2.87 -14.88 -8.41
CA VAL A 94 2.64 -13.63 -9.16
C VAL A 94 1.19 -13.51 -9.62
N LEU A 95 0.57 -14.60 -10.10
CA LEU A 95 -0.84 -14.59 -10.50
C LEU A 95 -1.76 -14.27 -9.31
N TRP A 96 -1.54 -14.91 -8.18
CA TRP A 96 -2.35 -14.68 -6.99
C TRP A 96 -2.17 -13.27 -6.42
N CYS A 97 -0.93 -12.75 -6.44
CA CYS A 97 -0.65 -11.36 -6.12
C CYS A 97 -1.42 -10.40 -7.04
N TRP A 98 -1.38 -10.64 -8.35
CA TRP A 98 -2.08 -9.82 -9.35
C TRP A 98 -3.61 -9.86 -9.17
N LEU A 99 -4.18 -11.04 -8.90
CA LEU A 99 -5.62 -11.20 -8.66
C LEU A 99 -6.09 -10.43 -7.42
N THR A 100 -5.26 -10.33 -6.36
CA THR A 100 -5.62 -9.47 -5.22
C THR A 100 -5.76 -8.01 -5.63
N GLY A 101 -4.93 -7.55 -6.56
CA GLY A 101 -5.06 -6.20 -7.13
C GLY A 101 -6.37 -6.03 -7.90
N VAL A 102 -6.67 -6.95 -8.81
CA VAL A 102 -7.89 -6.87 -9.64
C VAL A 102 -9.16 -6.83 -8.79
N PHE A 103 -9.29 -7.73 -7.81
CA PHE A 103 -10.45 -7.75 -6.91
C PHE A 103 -10.36 -6.67 -5.83
N GLY A 104 -9.15 -6.33 -5.38
CA GLY A 104 -8.88 -5.28 -4.40
C GLY A 104 -9.34 -3.89 -4.82
N ILE A 105 -9.40 -3.60 -6.14
CA ILE A 105 -9.95 -2.34 -6.68
C ILE A 105 -11.35 -2.07 -6.09
N ALA A 106 -12.22 -3.09 -5.99
CA ALA A 106 -13.57 -2.92 -5.47
C ALA A 106 -13.58 -2.59 -3.97
N THR A 107 -12.67 -3.19 -3.19
CA THR A 107 -12.55 -2.90 -1.77
C THR A 107 -11.94 -1.52 -1.53
N LYS A 108 -10.90 -1.15 -2.29
CA LYS A 108 -10.31 0.19 -2.26
C LYS A 108 -11.33 1.27 -2.59
N TYR A 109 -12.19 1.02 -3.59
CA TYR A 109 -13.32 1.87 -3.90
C TYR A 109 -14.29 1.99 -2.71
N ALA A 110 -14.68 0.87 -2.13
CA ALA A 110 -15.65 0.80 -1.06
C ALA A 110 -15.18 1.54 0.21
N GLU A 111 -13.95 1.28 0.66
CA GLU A 111 -13.37 1.93 1.85
C GLU A 111 -13.18 3.43 1.65
N SER A 112 -12.78 3.86 0.45
CA SER A 112 -12.64 5.28 0.12
C SER A 112 -13.99 5.98 0.03
N LEU A 113 -15.03 5.33 -0.50
CA LEU A 113 -16.38 5.87 -0.56
C LEU A 113 -16.91 6.20 0.83
N ILE A 114 -16.87 5.25 1.75
CA ILE A 114 -17.38 5.47 3.12
C ILE A 114 -16.53 6.48 3.89
N ALA A 115 -15.22 6.54 3.64
CA ALA A 115 -14.34 7.53 4.25
C ALA A 115 -14.69 8.96 3.85
N VAL A 116 -15.02 9.19 2.58
CA VAL A 116 -15.47 10.50 2.08
C VAL A 116 -16.91 10.79 2.51
N LYS A 117 -17.82 9.81 2.45
CA LYS A 117 -19.23 9.98 2.84
C LYS A 117 -19.40 10.41 4.30
N TYR A 118 -18.59 9.86 5.19
CA TYR A 118 -18.67 10.12 6.63
C TYR A 118 -17.58 11.06 7.15
N ARG A 119 -16.87 11.76 6.25
CA ARG A 119 -15.88 12.76 6.64
C ARG A 119 -16.50 13.94 7.39
N VAL A 120 -15.69 14.63 8.14
CA VAL A 120 -16.05 15.79 8.94
C VAL A 120 -15.09 16.94 8.65
N GLN A 121 -15.48 18.14 8.98
CA GLN A 121 -14.62 19.31 8.98
C GLN A 121 -14.23 19.66 10.42
N THR A 122 -12.98 20.00 10.66
CA THR A 122 -12.53 20.51 11.94
C THR A 122 -12.87 22.00 12.06
N ALA A 123 -12.86 22.55 13.28
CA ALA A 123 -13.12 23.97 13.51
C ALA A 123 -12.15 24.92 12.76
N ASP A 124 -10.95 24.45 12.45
CA ASP A 124 -9.94 25.15 11.63
C ASP A 124 -10.06 24.86 10.12
N GLY A 125 -11.14 24.25 9.68
CA GLY A 125 -11.50 24.09 8.27
C GLY A 125 -10.94 22.85 7.58
N ARG A 126 -10.06 22.04 8.24
CA ARG A 126 -9.43 20.85 7.64
C ARG A 126 -10.40 19.68 7.54
N MET A 127 -10.25 18.86 6.51
CA MET A 127 -11.04 17.65 6.33
C MET A 127 -10.45 16.46 7.11
N MET A 128 -11.30 15.74 7.82
CA MET A 128 -10.97 14.49 8.51
C MET A 128 -11.97 13.39 8.16
N GLY A 129 -11.46 12.19 7.86
CA GLY A 129 -12.27 11.04 7.52
C GLY A 129 -11.49 9.75 7.73
N GLY A 130 -11.84 8.70 6.97
CA GLY A 130 -11.25 7.39 7.09
C GLY A 130 -12.15 6.40 7.83
N ALA A 131 -11.62 5.20 8.07
CA ALA A 131 -12.39 4.12 8.69
C ALA A 131 -12.95 4.50 10.06
N MET A 132 -12.20 5.28 10.88
CA MET A 132 -12.66 5.69 12.21
C MET A 132 -13.95 6.52 12.15
N TYR A 133 -14.05 7.45 11.22
CA TYR A 133 -15.29 8.24 11.08
C TYR A 133 -16.43 7.45 10.43
N ALA A 134 -16.13 6.58 9.49
CA ALA A 134 -17.11 5.67 8.91
C ALA A 134 -17.70 4.72 9.96
N LEU A 135 -16.88 4.17 10.87
CA LEU A 135 -17.30 3.33 11.98
C LEU A 135 -18.14 4.10 13.01
N GLU A 136 -17.64 5.26 13.46
CA GLU A 136 -18.30 6.06 14.50
C GLU A 136 -19.63 6.63 14.03
N ARG A 137 -19.69 7.13 12.79
CA ARG A 137 -20.85 7.86 12.25
C ARG A 137 -21.79 6.98 11.43
N GLY A 138 -21.24 6.04 10.65
CA GLY A 138 -22.00 5.24 9.71
C GLY A 138 -22.77 4.08 10.36
N LEU A 139 -22.22 3.48 11.42
CA LEU A 139 -22.84 2.32 12.04
C LEU A 139 -24.05 2.69 12.92
N LYS A 140 -25.07 1.84 12.89
CA LYS A 140 -26.26 1.97 13.75
C LYS A 140 -25.91 1.77 15.23
N TRP A 141 -25.02 0.84 15.53
CA TRP A 141 -24.55 0.52 16.89
C TRP A 141 -23.44 1.47 17.32
N LYS A 142 -23.82 2.65 17.81
CA LYS A 142 -22.86 3.75 18.09
C LYS A 142 -21.74 3.38 19.06
N LYS A 143 -22.01 2.62 20.14
CA LYS A 143 -20.99 2.18 21.10
C LYS A 143 -19.96 1.23 20.43
N PHE A 144 -20.46 0.25 19.67
CA PHE A 144 -19.60 -0.67 18.93
C PHE A 144 -18.77 0.07 17.86
N GLY A 145 -19.42 0.95 17.09
CA GLY A 145 -18.73 1.77 16.09
C GLY A 145 -17.60 2.62 16.70
N LYS A 146 -17.85 3.24 17.88
CA LYS A 146 -16.84 4.01 18.59
C LYS A 146 -15.64 3.17 19.06
N VAL A 147 -15.89 1.99 19.60
CA VAL A 147 -14.83 1.07 20.05
C VAL A 147 -13.97 0.65 18.83
N MET A 148 -14.61 0.22 17.73
CA MET A 148 -13.90 -0.16 16.51
C MET A 148 -13.13 1.00 15.89
N ALA A 149 -13.66 2.22 15.93
CA ALA A 149 -13.01 3.43 15.45
C ALA A 149 -11.73 3.76 16.24
N VAL A 150 -11.79 3.65 17.57
CA VAL A 150 -10.64 3.85 18.45
C VAL A 150 -9.57 2.77 18.21
N LEU A 151 -9.97 1.50 18.08
CA LEU A 151 -9.05 0.40 17.78
C LEU A 151 -8.37 0.61 16.41
N PHE A 152 -9.13 0.97 15.37
CA PHE A 152 -8.54 1.31 14.06
C PHE A 152 -7.49 2.41 14.18
N ALA A 153 -7.85 3.52 14.82
CA ALA A 153 -6.96 4.67 14.93
C ALA A 153 -5.70 4.35 15.76
N LEU A 154 -5.85 3.56 16.84
CA LEU A 154 -4.71 3.10 17.65
C LEU A 154 -3.74 2.24 16.83
N PHE A 155 -4.26 1.25 16.11
CA PHE A 155 -3.43 0.37 15.29
C PHE A 155 -2.81 1.11 14.12
N ALA A 156 -3.53 2.02 13.45
CA ALA A 156 -3.01 2.83 12.37
C ALA A 156 -1.87 3.77 12.84
N MET A 157 -2.06 4.42 14.00
CA MET A 157 -1.02 5.26 14.60
C MET A 157 0.24 4.46 14.92
N LEU A 158 0.10 3.29 15.54
CA LEU A 158 1.25 2.44 15.89
C LEU A 158 1.91 1.83 14.65
N ALA A 159 1.13 1.35 13.68
CA ALA A 159 1.64 0.79 12.43
C ALA A 159 2.47 1.81 11.63
N SER A 160 2.16 3.11 11.72
CA SER A 160 2.90 4.16 11.03
C SER A 160 4.38 4.23 11.44
N PHE A 161 4.71 3.90 12.69
CA PHE A 161 6.10 3.86 13.18
C PHE A 161 6.85 2.61 12.68
N GLY A 162 6.16 1.49 12.49
CA GLY A 162 6.75 0.25 11.99
C GLY A 162 6.82 0.24 10.46
N ILE A 163 5.71 -0.15 9.82
CA ILE A 163 5.62 -0.32 8.37
C ILE A 163 5.74 1.01 7.61
N GLY A 164 5.28 2.10 8.23
CA GLY A 164 5.28 3.43 7.62
C GLY A 164 6.66 4.06 7.53
N CYS A 165 7.51 3.95 8.56
CA CYS A 165 8.84 4.57 8.54
C CYS A 165 9.98 3.64 8.91
N GLY A 166 9.88 2.84 9.97
CA GLY A 166 10.99 2.03 10.47
C GLY A 166 11.54 1.06 9.44
N THR A 167 10.67 0.28 8.81
CA THR A 167 11.05 -0.70 7.78
C THR A 167 11.55 -0.02 6.50
N GLN A 168 10.96 1.12 6.14
CA GLN A 168 11.30 1.83 4.90
C GLN A 168 12.69 2.48 4.98
N ILE A 169 12.97 3.19 6.07
CA ILE A 169 14.30 3.84 6.22
C ILE A 169 15.42 2.80 6.35
N ASN A 170 15.12 1.63 6.91
CA ASN A 170 16.08 0.56 6.99
C ASN A 170 16.37 -0.06 5.62
N ALA A 171 15.34 -0.26 4.77
CA ALA A 171 15.52 -0.70 3.40
C ALA A 171 16.38 0.32 2.59
N ILE A 172 16.19 1.63 2.82
CA ILE A 172 17.05 2.67 2.23
C ILE A 172 18.49 2.49 2.70
N ALA A 173 18.72 2.31 4.00
CA ALA A 173 20.06 2.13 4.56
C ALA A 173 20.76 0.90 3.99
N GLU A 174 20.07 -0.25 3.93
CA GLU A 174 20.58 -1.50 3.38
C GLU A 174 20.99 -1.36 1.91
N VAL A 175 20.15 -0.72 1.10
CA VAL A 175 20.42 -0.50 -0.32
C VAL A 175 21.61 0.44 -0.54
N LEU A 176 21.72 1.49 0.27
CA LEU A 176 22.86 2.43 0.19
C LEU A 176 24.17 1.76 0.61
N GLU A 177 24.16 0.98 1.70
CA GLU A 177 25.35 0.21 2.14
C GLU A 177 25.82 -0.79 1.08
N THR A 178 24.90 -1.45 0.39
CA THR A 178 25.21 -2.49 -0.58
C THR A 178 25.73 -1.93 -1.90
N ASN A 179 25.27 -0.75 -2.32
CA ASN A 179 25.51 -0.24 -3.67
C ASN A 179 26.44 0.97 -3.73
N LEU A 180 26.69 1.67 -2.61
CA LEU A 180 27.62 2.80 -2.61
C LEU A 180 29.06 2.35 -2.29
N PRO A 181 30.07 2.92 -2.99
CA PRO A 181 31.47 2.64 -2.70
C PRO A 181 31.97 3.28 -1.39
N ILE A 182 31.13 4.12 -0.76
CA ILE A 182 31.43 4.85 0.48
C ILE A 182 30.58 4.23 1.60
N SER A 183 31.22 3.79 2.67
CA SER A 183 30.54 3.31 3.87
C SER A 183 29.97 4.50 4.64
N LEU A 184 28.68 4.77 4.48
CA LEU A 184 27.95 5.74 5.29
C LEU A 184 27.42 5.06 6.56
N PRO A 185 27.70 5.61 7.78
CA PRO A 185 27.08 5.10 8.99
C PRO A 185 25.54 5.13 8.89
N ARG A 186 24.86 4.05 9.27
CA ARG A 186 23.39 3.96 9.21
C ARG A 186 22.70 5.12 9.91
N ILE A 187 23.24 5.58 11.03
CA ILE A 187 22.70 6.74 11.76
C ILE A 187 22.77 8.03 10.92
N ALA A 188 23.83 8.21 10.12
CA ALA A 188 23.94 9.38 9.23
C ALA A 188 22.86 9.37 8.14
N ILE A 189 22.54 8.20 7.60
CA ILE A 189 21.42 8.02 6.66
C ILE A 189 20.09 8.40 7.35
N GLY A 190 19.85 7.90 8.56
CA GLY A 190 18.68 8.27 9.37
C GLY A 190 18.58 9.77 9.63
N ILE A 191 19.67 10.44 9.96
CA ILE A 191 19.71 11.91 10.19
C ILE A 191 19.37 12.66 8.89
N ILE A 192 19.98 12.32 7.77
CA ILE A 192 19.75 12.97 6.48
C ILE A 192 18.25 12.87 6.09
N PHE A 193 17.73 11.66 6.08
CA PHE A 193 16.33 11.44 5.73
C PHE A 193 15.37 12.00 6.78
N GLY A 194 15.75 11.99 8.08
CA GLY A 194 14.98 12.60 9.15
C GLY A 194 14.86 14.12 8.99
N ILE A 195 15.92 14.82 8.61
CA ILE A 195 15.90 16.27 8.33
C ILE A 195 14.99 16.56 7.12
N ILE A 196 15.17 15.83 6.02
CA ILE A 196 14.34 16.03 4.82
C ILE A 196 12.87 15.76 5.14
N THR A 197 12.58 14.69 5.89
CA THR A 197 11.22 14.36 6.34
C THR A 197 10.64 15.48 7.20
N ALA A 198 11.41 15.99 8.18
CA ALA A 198 10.97 17.07 9.07
C ALA A 198 10.54 18.32 8.27
N ILE A 199 11.35 18.74 7.29
CA ILE A 199 11.05 19.91 6.44
C ILE A 199 9.70 19.71 5.71
N ILE A 200 9.44 18.51 5.19
CA ILE A 200 8.22 18.23 4.40
C ILE A 200 7.00 18.11 5.30
N ILE A 201 7.07 17.33 6.40
CA ILE A 201 5.89 17.04 7.21
C ILE A 201 5.43 18.22 8.10
N ILE A 202 6.31 19.22 8.36
CA ILE A 202 5.92 20.42 9.11
C ILE A 202 4.77 21.16 8.40
N GLY A 203 4.80 21.24 7.06
CA GLY A 203 3.78 21.88 6.26
C GLY A 203 2.44 21.11 6.15
N GLY A 204 2.32 19.96 6.83
CA GLY A 204 1.09 19.16 6.82
C GLY A 204 0.77 18.51 5.48
N ILE A 205 -0.54 18.23 5.26
CA ILE A 205 -0.97 17.48 4.06
C ILE A 205 -0.66 18.23 2.76
N GLU A 206 -0.74 19.55 2.75
CA GLU A 206 -0.48 20.33 1.53
C GLU A 206 0.96 20.18 1.07
N SER A 207 1.93 20.28 2.00
CA SER A 207 3.35 20.10 1.69
C SER A 207 3.66 18.67 1.23
N ILE A 208 3.13 17.66 1.95
CA ILE A 208 3.29 16.25 1.59
C ILE A 208 2.71 16.01 0.20
N ALA A 209 1.51 16.51 -0.08
CA ALA A 209 0.81 16.32 -1.34
C ALA A 209 1.56 16.93 -2.53
N VAL A 210 2.16 18.13 -2.38
CA VAL A 210 2.96 18.78 -3.42
C VAL A 210 4.22 17.97 -3.75
N VAL A 211 4.86 17.37 -2.74
CA VAL A 211 6.02 16.49 -2.97
C VAL A 211 5.58 15.20 -3.65
N CYS A 212 4.53 14.55 -3.15
CA CYS A 212 4.02 13.28 -3.69
C CYS A 212 3.50 13.43 -5.13
N GLU A 213 2.87 14.56 -5.46
CA GLU A 213 2.35 14.86 -6.81
C GLU A 213 3.44 14.80 -7.88
N LYS A 214 4.67 15.19 -7.53
CA LYS A 214 5.83 15.18 -8.45
C LYS A 214 6.62 13.87 -8.34
N LEU A 215 6.90 13.43 -7.11
CA LEU A 215 7.74 12.28 -6.85
C LEU A 215 7.13 10.98 -7.37
N VAL A 216 5.84 10.75 -7.09
CA VAL A 216 5.20 9.46 -7.38
C VAL A 216 5.11 9.15 -8.88
N PRO A 217 4.64 10.04 -9.76
CA PRO A 217 4.65 9.76 -11.19
C PRO A 217 6.07 9.56 -11.74
N LEU A 218 7.05 10.35 -11.25
CA LEU A 218 8.44 10.25 -11.70
C LEU A 218 9.06 8.91 -11.30
N MET A 219 8.92 8.50 -10.03
CA MET A 219 9.48 7.23 -9.55
C MET A 219 8.81 6.03 -10.20
N ALA A 220 7.48 6.06 -10.39
CA ALA A 220 6.74 4.99 -11.02
C ALA A 220 7.12 4.86 -12.51
N LEU A 221 7.22 5.98 -13.23
CA LEU A 221 7.67 5.99 -14.63
C LEU A 221 9.09 5.46 -14.77
N PHE A 222 10.01 5.92 -13.91
CA PHE A 222 11.40 5.46 -13.90
C PHE A 222 11.49 3.94 -13.68
N TYR A 223 10.73 3.40 -12.72
CA TYR A 223 10.69 1.97 -12.45
C TYR A 223 10.09 1.17 -13.60
N VAL A 224 8.95 1.61 -14.14
CA VAL A 224 8.29 0.94 -15.27
C VAL A 224 9.17 0.92 -16.51
N VAL A 225 9.83 2.04 -16.84
CA VAL A 225 10.79 2.11 -17.95
C VAL A 225 11.95 1.16 -17.71
N GLY A 226 12.49 1.11 -16.48
CA GLY A 226 13.54 0.17 -16.10
C GLY A 226 13.10 -1.30 -16.27
N CYS A 227 11.90 -1.64 -15.81
CA CYS A 227 11.33 -2.97 -16.04
C CYS A 227 11.18 -3.29 -17.55
N ILE A 228 10.70 -2.34 -18.35
CA ILE A 228 10.57 -2.52 -19.81
C ILE A 228 11.93 -2.81 -20.43
N VAL A 229 12.98 -2.10 -20.06
CA VAL A 229 14.35 -2.35 -20.56
C VAL A 229 14.79 -3.78 -20.26
N ILE A 230 14.56 -4.27 -19.02
CA ILE A 230 14.91 -5.66 -18.66
C ILE A 230 14.06 -6.66 -19.43
N LEU A 231 12.75 -6.42 -19.56
CA LEU A 231 11.85 -7.30 -20.31
C LEU A 231 12.21 -7.35 -21.80
N CYS A 232 12.62 -6.23 -22.41
CA CYS A 232 13.14 -6.20 -23.77
C CYS A 232 14.43 -7.02 -23.90
N ALA A 233 15.33 -6.96 -22.91
CA ALA A 233 16.53 -7.80 -22.88
C ALA A 233 16.22 -9.30 -22.65
N ASN A 234 15.04 -9.61 -22.14
CA ASN A 234 14.54 -10.96 -21.88
C ASN A 234 13.37 -11.34 -22.81
N TYR A 235 13.24 -10.72 -23.99
CA TYR A 235 12.04 -10.84 -24.83
C TYR A 235 11.69 -12.30 -25.19
N ASP A 236 12.69 -13.16 -25.42
CA ASP A 236 12.50 -14.59 -25.73
C ASP A 236 11.84 -15.37 -24.57
N PHE A 237 12.03 -14.88 -23.33
CA PHE A 237 11.51 -15.51 -22.12
C PHE A 237 10.20 -14.88 -21.63
N LEU A 238 9.70 -13.80 -22.25
CA LEU A 238 8.50 -13.10 -21.77
C LEU A 238 7.25 -13.98 -21.86
N LEU A 239 7.00 -14.58 -23.02
CA LEU A 239 5.85 -15.46 -23.23
C LEU A 239 5.97 -16.78 -22.41
N PRO A 240 7.15 -17.44 -22.36
CA PRO A 240 7.39 -18.54 -21.45
C PRO A 240 7.17 -18.19 -19.97
N ALA A 241 7.63 -17.02 -19.51
CA ALA A 241 7.44 -16.56 -18.14
C ALA A 241 5.95 -16.36 -17.80
N LEU A 242 5.20 -15.72 -18.70
CA LEU A 242 3.76 -15.56 -18.54
C LEU A 242 3.07 -16.93 -18.44
N LYS A 243 3.42 -17.87 -19.32
CA LYS A 243 2.90 -19.25 -19.25
C LYS A 243 3.26 -19.96 -17.95
N ALA A 244 4.51 -19.79 -17.47
CA ALA A 244 4.96 -20.37 -16.18
C ALA A 244 4.15 -19.81 -15.02
N ILE A 245 3.93 -18.49 -14.95
CA ILE A 245 3.12 -17.85 -13.92
C ILE A 245 1.72 -18.47 -13.86
N PHE A 246 1.04 -18.63 -15.00
CA PHE A 246 -0.29 -19.23 -15.03
C PHE A 246 -0.29 -20.73 -14.69
N VAL A 247 0.62 -21.51 -15.28
CA VAL A 247 0.64 -22.95 -15.06
C VAL A 247 1.00 -23.30 -13.62
N LEU A 248 2.05 -22.67 -13.07
CA LEU A 248 2.55 -22.96 -11.73
C LEU A 248 1.64 -22.41 -10.62
N ALA A 249 0.71 -21.51 -10.95
CA ALA A 249 -0.30 -21.06 -10.01
C ALA A 249 -1.34 -22.15 -9.66
N PHE A 250 -1.55 -23.13 -10.54
CA PHE A 250 -2.62 -24.14 -10.39
C PHE A 250 -2.11 -25.59 -10.39
N LYS A 251 -0.87 -25.84 -10.80
CA LYS A 251 -0.31 -27.22 -10.88
C LYS A 251 0.78 -27.41 -9.83
N PRO A 252 0.51 -28.15 -8.74
CA PRO A 252 1.52 -28.46 -7.72
C PRO A 252 2.66 -29.27 -8.30
N GLY A 253 3.89 -28.92 -7.98
CA GLY A 253 5.08 -29.67 -8.41
C GLY A 253 5.34 -29.69 -9.93
N ALA A 254 4.60 -28.88 -10.71
CA ALA A 254 4.87 -28.81 -12.15
C ALA A 254 6.20 -28.08 -12.42
N VAL A 255 6.91 -28.56 -13.44
CA VAL A 255 8.11 -27.90 -13.98
C VAL A 255 7.72 -27.25 -15.29
N THR A 256 7.97 -25.94 -15.41
CA THR A 256 7.67 -25.19 -16.64
C THR A 256 8.83 -24.25 -16.94
N GLY A 257 9.47 -24.44 -18.09
CA GLY A 257 10.61 -23.64 -18.52
C GLY A 257 11.81 -23.69 -17.55
N GLY A 258 12.06 -24.85 -16.90
CA GLY A 258 13.12 -25.03 -15.92
C GLY A 258 12.78 -24.52 -14.50
N LEU A 259 11.56 -24.01 -14.26
CA LEU A 259 11.12 -23.55 -12.96
C LEU A 259 10.18 -24.55 -12.28
N VAL A 260 10.33 -24.71 -10.97
CA VAL A 260 9.51 -25.59 -10.13
C VAL A 260 8.47 -24.76 -9.38
N GLY A 261 7.22 -25.22 -9.38
CA GLY A 261 6.15 -24.59 -8.60
C GLY A 261 6.19 -25.01 -7.13
N GLY A 262 6.02 -24.04 -6.22
CA GLY A 262 5.93 -24.28 -4.77
C GLY A 262 4.62 -24.98 -4.31
N GLY A 263 3.73 -25.28 -5.25
CA GLY A 263 2.39 -25.82 -5.00
C GLY A 263 1.33 -24.75 -4.84
N ILE A 264 0.06 -25.11 -5.14
CA ILE A 264 -1.08 -24.17 -5.12
C ILE A 264 -1.20 -23.45 -3.78
N ARG A 265 -1.06 -24.17 -2.67
CA ARG A 265 -1.22 -23.61 -1.34
C ARG A 265 -0.20 -22.52 -1.05
N LEU A 266 1.08 -22.76 -1.33
CA LEU A 266 2.14 -21.79 -1.08
C LEU A 266 2.05 -20.60 -2.04
N ALA A 267 1.81 -20.88 -3.34
CA ALA A 267 1.61 -19.80 -4.32
C ALA A 267 0.44 -18.89 -3.95
N LEU A 268 -0.69 -19.45 -3.55
CA LEU A 268 -1.86 -18.69 -3.11
C LEU A 268 -1.56 -17.93 -1.82
N GLN A 269 -1.03 -18.58 -0.80
CA GLN A 269 -0.77 -17.97 0.50
C GLN A 269 0.18 -16.78 0.38
N TYR A 270 1.35 -16.97 -0.20
CA TYR A 270 2.35 -15.92 -0.30
C TYR A 270 2.02 -14.90 -1.40
N GLY A 271 1.42 -15.32 -2.51
CA GLY A 271 0.96 -14.40 -3.54
C GLY A 271 -0.11 -13.45 -3.03
N VAL A 272 -1.12 -13.98 -2.34
CA VAL A 272 -2.19 -13.16 -1.76
C VAL A 272 -1.66 -12.27 -0.64
N ALA A 273 -0.88 -12.81 0.31
CA ALA A 273 -0.35 -12.01 1.41
C ALA A 273 0.50 -10.82 0.91
N ARG A 274 1.39 -11.04 -0.05
CA ARG A 274 2.23 -9.97 -0.60
C ARG A 274 1.49 -9.03 -1.54
N GLY A 275 0.47 -9.52 -2.24
CA GLY A 275 -0.44 -8.66 -3.01
C GLY A 275 -1.23 -7.71 -2.12
N LEU A 276 -1.80 -8.19 -1.03
CA LEU A 276 -2.52 -7.38 -0.04
C LEU A 276 -1.62 -6.34 0.62
N PHE A 277 -0.41 -6.75 0.99
CA PHE A 277 0.60 -5.84 1.51
C PHE A 277 0.98 -4.73 0.51
N SER A 278 1.04 -5.07 -0.78
CA SER A 278 1.40 -4.14 -1.85
C SER A 278 0.31 -3.11 -2.17
N ASN A 279 -0.98 -3.49 -2.13
CA ASN A 279 -2.07 -2.60 -2.54
C ASN A 279 -2.85 -1.97 -1.37
N GLU A 280 -2.64 -2.46 -0.17
CA GLU A 280 -3.34 -2.00 1.06
C GLU A 280 -4.87 -1.94 0.94
N SER A 281 -5.48 -2.71 0.01
CA SER A 281 -6.93 -2.73 -0.14
C SER A 281 -7.58 -3.48 1.02
N GLY A 282 -8.47 -2.80 1.73
CA GLY A 282 -9.11 -3.32 2.93
C GLY A 282 -8.39 -2.98 4.24
N MET A 283 -7.24 -2.31 4.18
CA MET A 283 -6.51 -1.88 5.38
C MET A 283 -7.03 -0.56 5.95
N GLY A 284 -7.70 0.26 5.16
CA GLY A 284 -8.26 1.55 5.61
C GLY A 284 -7.25 2.69 5.70
N SER A 285 -5.99 2.48 5.30
CA SER A 285 -4.92 3.48 5.31
C SER A 285 -5.13 4.57 4.27
N ALA A 286 -5.20 4.23 2.99
CA ALA A 286 -5.40 5.17 1.89
C ALA A 286 -6.70 6.02 1.99
N PRO A 287 -7.82 5.52 2.52
CA PRO A 287 -9.02 6.31 2.80
C PRO A 287 -8.79 7.54 3.69
N LEU A 288 -7.75 7.56 4.54
CA LEU A 288 -7.41 8.71 5.37
C LEU A 288 -7.08 9.95 4.54
N VAL A 289 -6.31 9.79 3.47
CA VAL A 289 -6.00 10.91 2.57
C VAL A 289 -7.09 11.12 1.52
N ALA A 290 -7.80 10.09 1.11
CA ALA A 290 -8.94 10.23 0.19
C ALA A 290 -10.02 11.15 0.75
N SER A 291 -10.22 11.18 2.08
CA SER A 291 -11.17 12.06 2.75
C SER A 291 -10.79 13.54 2.69
N ALA A 292 -9.50 13.87 2.52
CA ALA A 292 -9.01 15.23 2.35
C ALA A 292 -9.16 15.77 0.91
N ALA A 293 -9.56 14.94 -0.05
CA ALA A 293 -9.67 15.34 -1.45
C ALA A 293 -10.83 16.32 -1.71
N GLN A 294 -10.58 17.30 -2.56
CA GLN A 294 -11.61 18.16 -3.14
C GLN A 294 -12.48 17.33 -4.08
N THR A 295 -13.71 17.06 -3.66
CA THR A 295 -14.64 16.24 -4.45
C THR A 295 -16.08 16.62 -4.16
N ARG A 296 -16.90 16.65 -5.21
CA ARG A 296 -18.33 16.99 -5.13
C ARG A 296 -19.21 15.84 -4.63
N ASN A 297 -18.76 14.59 -4.75
CA ASN A 297 -19.45 13.45 -4.18
C ASN A 297 -18.50 12.29 -3.84
N PRO A 298 -18.91 11.35 -2.94
CA PRO A 298 -18.05 10.27 -2.48
C PRO A 298 -17.63 9.28 -3.58
N VAL A 299 -18.53 9.01 -4.55
CA VAL A 299 -18.28 8.04 -5.63
C VAL A 299 -17.18 8.52 -6.56
N ARG A 300 -17.13 9.81 -6.85
CA ARG A 300 -16.10 10.41 -7.70
C ARG A 300 -14.71 10.20 -7.11
N GLN A 301 -14.49 10.53 -5.84
CA GLN A 301 -13.21 10.31 -5.17
C GLN A 301 -12.91 8.82 -4.97
N ALA A 302 -13.91 7.99 -4.70
CA ALA A 302 -13.73 6.55 -4.58
C ALA A 302 -13.23 5.91 -5.88
N LEU A 303 -13.73 6.36 -7.05
CA LEU A 303 -13.23 5.92 -8.35
C LEU A 303 -11.77 6.32 -8.55
N VAL A 304 -11.41 7.55 -8.17
CA VAL A 304 -10.01 8.00 -8.22
C VAL A 304 -9.13 7.15 -7.33
N SER A 305 -9.49 6.97 -6.06
CA SER A 305 -8.73 6.19 -5.08
C SER A 305 -8.56 4.72 -5.49
N ALA A 306 -9.58 4.13 -6.11
CA ALA A 306 -9.54 2.75 -6.60
C ALA A 306 -8.48 2.51 -7.67
N THR A 307 -8.12 3.56 -8.44
CA THR A 307 -7.03 3.48 -9.43
C THR A 307 -5.67 3.25 -8.78
N GLY A 308 -5.52 3.58 -7.50
CA GLY A 308 -4.30 3.30 -6.73
C GLY A 308 -3.93 1.82 -6.77
N THR A 309 -4.89 0.93 -6.48
CA THR A 309 -4.69 -0.53 -6.54
C THR A 309 -4.35 -1.01 -7.95
N PHE A 310 -4.93 -0.40 -8.99
CA PHE A 310 -4.59 -0.70 -10.37
C PHE A 310 -3.11 -0.38 -10.64
N TRP A 311 -2.64 0.82 -10.30
CA TRP A 311 -1.25 1.21 -10.56
C TRP A 311 -0.26 0.38 -9.75
N THR A 312 -0.51 0.18 -8.44
CA THR A 312 0.42 -0.52 -7.56
C THR A 312 0.54 -2.00 -7.90
N THR A 313 -0.56 -2.71 -8.02
CA THR A 313 -0.54 -4.18 -8.10
C THR A 313 -0.77 -4.68 -9.52
N VAL A 314 -1.79 -4.13 -10.23
CA VAL A 314 -2.07 -4.62 -11.59
C VAL A 314 -0.97 -4.22 -12.56
N VAL A 315 -0.33 -3.05 -12.37
CA VAL A 315 0.79 -2.60 -13.23
C VAL A 315 2.14 -2.93 -12.59
N VAL A 316 2.50 -2.32 -11.46
CA VAL A 316 3.87 -2.39 -10.92
C VAL A 316 4.24 -3.79 -10.46
N CYS A 317 3.40 -4.48 -9.66
CA CYS A 317 3.73 -5.84 -9.21
C CYS A 317 3.76 -6.87 -10.34
N LEU A 318 2.88 -6.71 -11.36
CA LEU A 318 2.94 -7.58 -12.55
C LEU A 318 4.25 -7.38 -13.31
N MET A 319 4.68 -6.13 -13.50
CA MET A 319 5.96 -5.80 -14.15
C MET A 319 7.12 -6.44 -13.38
N THR A 320 7.17 -6.25 -12.05
CA THR A 320 8.17 -6.89 -11.18
C THR A 320 8.17 -8.41 -11.33
N GLY A 321 6.98 -9.03 -11.25
CA GLY A 321 6.84 -10.48 -11.39
C GLY A 321 7.34 -11.02 -12.72
N LEU A 322 7.01 -10.33 -13.82
CA LEU A 322 7.49 -10.69 -15.16
C LEU A 322 9.01 -10.53 -15.30
N VAL A 323 9.58 -9.45 -14.77
CA VAL A 323 11.04 -9.24 -14.73
C VAL A 323 11.71 -10.39 -14.00
N LEU A 324 11.24 -10.73 -12.79
CA LEU A 324 11.84 -11.78 -11.99
C LEU A 324 11.74 -13.17 -12.67
N VAL A 325 10.54 -13.57 -13.09
CA VAL A 325 10.32 -14.90 -13.69
C VAL A 325 11.06 -15.04 -15.02
N SER A 326 11.05 -14.01 -15.88
CA SER A 326 11.82 -14.05 -17.14
C SER A 326 13.33 -14.10 -16.89
N SER A 327 13.80 -13.39 -15.87
CA SER A 327 15.22 -13.42 -15.46
C SER A 327 15.64 -14.77 -14.91
N MET A 328 14.81 -15.43 -14.10
CA MET A 328 15.06 -16.80 -13.62
C MET A 328 15.14 -17.81 -14.76
N MET A 329 14.31 -17.66 -15.79
CA MET A 329 14.33 -18.54 -16.97
C MET A 329 15.57 -18.33 -17.83
N LYS A 330 16.01 -17.07 -17.97
CA LYS A 330 17.19 -16.72 -18.76
C LYS A 330 18.50 -17.10 -18.07
N ASN A 331 18.56 -16.92 -16.76
CA ASN A 331 19.77 -17.17 -15.96
C ASN A 331 19.45 -18.09 -14.76
N PRO A 332 19.82 -19.38 -14.83
CA PRO A 332 19.60 -20.33 -13.74
C PRO A 332 20.27 -19.97 -12.41
N ALA A 333 21.27 -19.07 -12.42
CA ALA A 333 21.86 -18.57 -11.19
C ALA A 333 20.87 -17.70 -10.38
N VAL A 334 19.88 -17.09 -11.03
CA VAL A 334 18.77 -16.38 -10.40
C VAL A 334 17.67 -17.39 -10.04
N SER A 335 17.90 -18.23 -9.06
CA SER A 335 16.96 -19.25 -8.62
C SER A 335 16.74 -19.20 -7.11
N VAL A 336 15.63 -19.80 -6.67
CA VAL A 336 15.31 -19.90 -5.23
C VAL A 336 16.39 -20.63 -4.45
N GLU A 337 17.04 -21.64 -5.08
CA GLU A 337 18.07 -22.48 -4.46
C GLU A 337 19.38 -21.71 -4.23
N ASN A 338 19.69 -20.74 -5.08
CA ASN A 338 20.94 -20.00 -5.06
C ASN A 338 20.86 -18.66 -4.28
N MET A 339 19.67 -18.26 -3.84
CA MET A 339 19.42 -17.00 -3.16
C MET A 339 18.99 -17.22 -1.71
N ALA A 340 19.38 -16.33 -0.81
CA ALA A 340 19.00 -16.43 0.61
C ALA A 340 17.57 -15.92 0.88
N ASN A 341 17.08 -15.01 0.05
CA ASN A 341 15.75 -14.42 0.18
C ASN A 341 15.26 -13.75 -1.11
N GLY A 342 14.02 -13.29 -1.11
CA GLY A 342 13.40 -12.61 -2.27
C GLY A 342 14.04 -11.27 -2.63
N GLY A 343 14.65 -10.55 -1.69
CA GLY A 343 15.38 -9.33 -1.94
C GLY A 343 16.65 -9.57 -2.76
N GLN A 344 17.44 -10.58 -2.37
CA GLN A 344 18.63 -11.00 -3.14
C GLN A 344 18.26 -11.49 -4.55
N MET A 345 17.16 -12.24 -4.66
CA MET A 345 16.66 -12.70 -5.96
C MET A 345 16.28 -11.51 -6.86
N THR A 346 15.64 -10.49 -6.31
CA THR A 346 15.31 -9.25 -7.02
C THR A 346 16.58 -8.52 -7.46
N THR A 347 17.55 -8.39 -6.58
CA THR A 347 18.84 -7.76 -6.90
C THR A 347 19.57 -8.51 -8.02
N ALA A 348 19.62 -9.83 -7.95
CA ALA A 348 20.26 -10.65 -8.98
C ALA A 348 19.55 -10.57 -10.33
N ALA A 349 18.20 -10.48 -10.34
CA ALA A 349 17.43 -10.32 -11.56
C ALA A 349 17.71 -8.97 -12.26
N PHE A 350 17.79 -7.88 -11.50
CA PHE A 350 18.13 -6.57 -12.05
C PHE A 350 19.61 -6.49 -12.48
N ALA A 351 20.51 -7.14 -11.75
CA ALA A 351 21.96 -7.14 -12.06
C ALA A 351 22.32 -7.82 -13.39
N GLN A 352 21.36 -8.50 -14.05
CA GLN A 352 21.59 -9.05 -15.39
C GLN A 352 21.87 -7.97 -16.46
N ILE A 353 21.49 -6.73 -16.23
CA ILE A 353 21.92 -5.59 -17.03
C ILE A 353 22.99 -4.84 -16.21
N PRO A 354 24.29 -5.01 -16.55
CA PRO A 354 25.37 -4.42 -15.78
C PRO A 354 25.25 -2.89 -15.66
N TYR A 355 25.57 -2.35 -14.50
CA TYR A 355 25.51 -0.94 -14.12
C TYR A 355 24.10 -0.33 -14.11
N ILE A 356 23.31 -0.50 -15.18
CA ILE A 356 21.97 0.10 -15.33
C ILE A 356 20.96 -0.57 -14.39
N GLY A 357 20.92 -1.90 -14.36
CA GLY A 357 19.95 -2.65 -13.56
C GLY A 357 20.08 -2.38 -12.04
N PRO A 358 21.26 -2.50 -11.43
CA PRO A 358 21.47 -2.13 -10.03
C PRO A 358 21.12 -0.68 -9.72
N LEU A 359 21.43 0.25 -10.64
CA LEU A 359 21.09 1.67 -10.48
C LEU A 359 19.58 1.88 -10.47
N ILE A 360 18.84 1.23 -11.41
CA ILE A 360 17.38 1.29 -11.46
C ILE A 360 16.80 0.78 -10.15
N LEU A 361 17.27 -0.38 -9.67
CA LEU A 361 16.77 -0.98 -8.44
C LEU A 361 17.04 -0.09 -7.22
N MET A 362 18.28 0.41 -7.08
CA MET A 362 18.69 1.27 -5.98
C MET A 362 17.82 2.55 -5.92
N VAL A 363 17.73 3.28 -7.02
CA VAL A 363 16.95 4.53 -7.09
C VAL A 363 15.48 4.26 -6.83
N SER A 364 14.94 3.14 -7.35
CA SER A 364 13.54 2.77 -7.14
C SER A 364 13.27 2.43 -5.68
N ILE A 365 14.09 1.63 -5.02
CA ILE A 365 13.90 1.28 -3.61
C ILE A 365 13.98 2.53 -2.74
N ILE A 366 14.96 3.41 -2.97
CA ILE A 366 15.11 4.65 -2.19
C ILE A 366 13.87 5.55 -2.36
N THR A 367 13.44 5.79 -3.59
CA THR A 367 12.31 6.69 -3.86
C THR A 367 10.98 6.11 -3.39
N PHE A 368 10.75 4.81 -3.58
CA PHE A 368 9.54 4.11 -3.13
C PHE A 368 9.46 4.06 -1.60
N ALA A 369 10.54 3.66 -0.94
CA ALA A 369 10.58 3.64 0.52
C ALA A 369 10.42 5.03 1.12
N TYR A 370 11.08 6.04 0.53
CA TYR A 370 10.96 7.41 1.03
C TYR A 370 9.56 8.00 0.83
N SER A 371 8.94 7.77 -0.31
CA SER A 371 7.56 8.20 -0.54
C SER A 371 6.59 7.56 0.46
N THR A 372 6.84 6.29 0.84
CA THR A 372 6.05 5.58 1.86
C THR A 372 6.17 6.24 3.23
N ILE A 373 7.37 6.67 3.62
CA ILE A 373 7.59 7.44 4.86
C ILE A 373 6.71 8.70 4.87
N LEU A 374 6.68 9.45 3.77
CA LEU A 374 5.89 10.69 3.67
C LEU A 374 4.38 10.41 3.77
N GLY A 375 3.86 9.44 3.03
CA GLY A 375 2.43 9.13 3.04
C GLY A 375 1.95 8.60 4.40
N TRP A 376 2.72 7.69 5.03
CA TRP A 376 2.38 7.13 6.33
C TRP A 376 2.52 8.13 7.48
N SER A 377 3.37 9.16 7.35
CA SER A 377 3.42 10.24 8.33
C SER A 377 2.07 10.93 8.48
N TYR A 378 1.37 11.16 7.37
CA TYR A 378 0.02 11.73 7.38
C TYR A 378 -1.02 10.77 7.96
N TYR A 379 -0.95 9.47 7.63
CA TYR A 379 -1.90 8.49 8.15
C TYR A 379 -1.86 8.39 9.67
N GLY A 380 -0.66 8.27 10.22
CA GLY A 380 -0.48 8.20 11.66
C GLY A 380 -0.82 9.53 12.36
N GLU A 381 -0.53 10.68 11.74
CA GLU A 381 -0.94 12.00 12.23
C GLU A 381 -2.47 12.10 12.35
N ARG A 382 -3.21 11.70 11.32
CA ARG A 382 -4.69 11.71 11.36
C ARG A 382 -5.26 10.76 12.41
N ALA A 383 -4.65 9.59 12.56
CA ALA A 383 -5.02 8.64 13.60
C ALA A 383 -4.73 9.17 15.02
N ALA A 384 -3.56 9.78 15.23
CA ALA A 384 -3.19 10.42 16.51
C ALA A 384 -4.13 11.59 16.86
N GLU A 385 -4.47 12.42 15.87
CA GLU A 385 -5.41 13.53 16.05
C GLU A 385 -6.82 13.04 16.41
N TYR A 386 -7.28 11.94 15.78
CA TYR A 386 -8.56 11.32 16.14
C TYR A 386 -8.60 10.85 17.60
N LEU A 387 -7.51 10.24 18.09
CA LEU A 387 -7.42 9.68 19.45
C LEU A 387 -7.25 10.74 20.52
N LEU A 388 -6.35 11.70 20.30
CA LEU A 388 -5.81 12.58 21.34
C LEU A 388 -6.06 14.07 21.04
N GLY A 389 -6.71 14.38 19.91
CA GLY A 389 -7.00 15.74 19.48
C GLY A 389 -5.80 16.45 18.85
N LYS A 390 -6.02 17.70 18.42
CA LYS A 390 -5.05 18.52 17.68
C LYS A 390 -3.69 18.68 18.37
N LYS A 391 -3.66 18.67 19.71
CA LYS A 391 -2.43 18.80 20.51
C LYS A 391 -1.45 17.62 20.31
N ALA A 392 -1.94 16.48 19.83
CA ALA A 392 -1.10 15.30 19.56
C ALA A 392 -0.29 15.40 18.27
N ILE A 393 -0.62 16.29 17.35
CA ILE A 393 0.02 16.41 16.03
C ILE A 393 1.53 16.67 16.18
N LEU A 394 1.92 17.65 16.96
CA LEU A 394 3.35 17.99 17.11
C LEU A 394 4.15 16.91 17.83
N PRO A 395 3.73 16.36 18.98
CA PRO A 395 4.39 15.23 19.60
C PRO A 395 4.51 14.01 18.69
N TYR A 396 3.45 13.69 17.93
CA TYR A 396 3.48 12.62 16.95
C TYR A 396 4.55 12.85 15.87
N LYS A 397 4.61 14.04 15.26
CA LYS A 397 5.61 14.39 14.24
C LYS A 397 7.04 14.26 14.78
N VAL A 398 7.28 14.77 15.98
CA VAL A 398 8.60 14.67 16.63
C VAL A 398 9.00 13.20 16.85
N LEU A 399 8.06 12.38 17.37
CA LEU A 399 8.32 10.95 17.59
C LEU A 399 8.54 10.23 16.24
N PHE A 400 7.75 10.56 15.21
CA PHE A 400 7.90 9.97 13.88
C PHE A 400 9.27 10.25 13.29
N ILE A 401 9.75 11.50 13.35
CA ILE A 401 11.09 11.89 12.90
C ILE A 401 12.17 11.15 13.71
N ALA A 402 12.01 11.06 15.05
CA ALA A 402 12.95 10.33 15.90
C ALA A 402 13.06 8.85 15.48
N VAL A 403 11.93 8.21 15.14
CA VAL A 403 11.94 6.83 14.61
C VAL A 403 12.65 6.76 13.26
N VAL A 404 12.41 7.69 12.33
CA VAL A 404 13.14 7.74 11.05
C VAL A 404 14.65 7.85 11.26
N VAL A 405 15.10 8.64 12.25
CA VAL A 405 16.53 8.81 12.56
C VAL A 405 17.13 7.54 13.20
N CYS A 406 16.42 6.92 14.13
CA CYS A 406 16.97 5.83 14.95
C CYS A 406 16.77 4.43 14.35
N ALA A 407 15.70 4.23 13.54
CA ALA A 407 15.36 2.90 13.02
C ALA A 407 16.47 2.22 12.20
N PRO A 408 17.31 2.92 11.42
CA PRO A 408 18.39 2.27 10.67
C PRO A 408 19.38 1.49 11.52
N VAL A 409 19.55 1.82 12.79
CA VAL A 409 20.51 1.18 13.72
C VAL A 409 19.87 0.13 14.63
N ILE A 410 18.54 -0.03 14.59
CA ILE A 410 17.80 -0.99 15.41
C ILE A 410 17.68 -2.33 14.66
N ALA A 411 17.91 -3.45 15.39
CA ALA A 411 17.68 -4.79 14.83
C ALA A 411 16.18 -4.98 14.54
N LEU A 412 15.86 -5.31 13.28
CA LEU A 412 14.52 -5.12 12.71
C LEU A 412 13.57 -6.32 12.76
N ASP A 413 14.05 -7.55 12.97
CA ASP A 413 13.20 -8.73 12.83
C ASP A 413 11.94 -8.64 13.70
N LEU A 414 12.11 -8.23 14.95
CA LEU A 414 10.97 -8.03 15.86
C LEU A 414 10.10 -6.83 15.46
N VAL A 415 10.71 -5.75 14.93
CA VAL A 415 9.99 -4.55 14.48
C VAL A 415 9.12 -4.88 13.27
N TRP A 416 9.64 -5.68 12.33
CA TRP A 416 8.87 -6.17 11.19
C TRP A 416 7.66 -6.97 11.63
N THR A 417 7.86 -7.97 12.52
CA THR A 417 6.76 -8.81 13.01
C THR A 417 5.68 -7.99 13.72
N ILE A 418 6.08 -7.05 14.59
CA ILE A 418 5.12 -6.16 15.28
C ILE A 418 4.37 -5.28 14.26
N ALA A 419 5.07 -4.73 13.29
CA ALA A 419 4.47 -3.89 12.24
C ALA A 419 3.45 -4.67 11.39
N ASP A 420 3.76 -5.90 11.03
CA ASP A 420 2.85 -6.79 10.28
C ASP A 420 1.60 -7.13 11.10
N VAL A 421 1.75 -7.45 12.39
CA VAL A 421 0.62 -7.70 13.31
C VAL A 421 -0.27 -6.46 13.44
N LEU A 422 0.30 -5.27 13.65
CA LEU A 422 -0.46 -4.03 13.77
C LEU A 422 -1.21 -3.69 12.48
N ASN A 423 -0.58 -3.95 11.34
CA ASN A 423 -1.19 -3.74 10.03
C ASN A 423 -2.41 -4.66 9.81
N ALA A 424 -2.29 -5.93 10.19
CA ALA A 424 -3.42 -6.86 10.17
C ALA A 424 -4.55 -6.44 11.12
N LEU A 425 -4.20 -6.04 12.34
CA LEU A 425 -5.17 -5.57 13.34
C LEU A 425 -5.90 -4.29 12.91
N MET A 426 -5.23 -3.40 12.15
CA MET A 426 -5.85 -2.22 11.56
C MET A 426 -6.89 -2.60 10.48
N ALA A 427 -6.62 -3.63 9.69
CA ALA A 427 -7.52 -4.06 8.63
C ALA A 427 -8.88 -4.56 9.15
N ILE A 428 -8.90 -5.23 10.31
CA ILE A 428 -10.12 -5.84 10.85
C ILE A 428 -11.25 -4.82 11.08
N PRO A 429 -11.07 -3.71 11.83
CA PRO A 429 -12.11 -2.70 11.98
C PRO A 429 -12.54 -2.07 10.67
N ASN A 430 -11.61 -1.83 9.74
CA ASN A 430 -11.93 -1.27 8.42
C ASN A 430 -12.81 -2.23 7.59
N LEU A 431 -12.49 -3.52 7.55
CA LEU A 431 -13.28 -4.51 6.85
C LEU A 431 -14.68 -4.67 7.45
N ILE A 432 -14.80 -4.57 8.78
CA ILE A 432 -16.09 -4.51 9.47
C ILE A 432 -16.90 -3.30 8.98
N ALA A 433 -16.29 -2.11 8.87
CA ALA A 433 -16.95 -0.93 8.33
C ALA A 433 -17.44 -1.16 6.89
N VAL A 434 -16.56 -1.66 6.02
CA VAL A 434 -16.87 -1.92 4.60
C VAL A 434 -18.03 -2.92 4.46
N LEU A 435 -17.99 -4.02 5.20
CA LEU A 435 -19.02 -5.06 5.13
C LEU A 435 -20.38 -4.59 5.69
N LEU A 436 -20.39 -3.96 6.87
CA LEU A 436 -21.62 -3.48 7.50
C LEU A 436 -22.25 -2.29 6.75
N LEU A 437 -21.42 -1.45 6.10
CA LEU A 437 -21.87 -0.33 5.29
C LEU A 437 -22.02 -0.68 3.80
N SER A 438 -21.93 -1.95 3.43
CA SER A 438 -22.02 -2.38 2.02
C SER A 438 -23.34 -1.98 1.34
N GLY A 439 -24.44 -1.85 2.13
CA GLY A 439 -25.71 -1.33 1.64
C GLY A 439 -25.62 0.15 1.25
N VAL A 440 -24.95 0.97 2.06
CA VAL A 440 -24.72 2.39 1.77
C VAL A 440 -23.83 2.52 0.55
N ILE A 441 -22.73 1.76 0.49
CA ILE A 441 -21.81 1.75 -0.66
C ILE A 441 -22.56 1.45 -1.96
N ALA A 442 -23.43 0.42 -1.96
CA ALA A 442 -24.20 0.06 -3.14
C ALA A 442 -25.22 1.14 -3.55
N ALA A 443 -25.87 1.78 -2.57
CA ALA A 443 -26.85 2.83 -2.81
C ALA A 443 -26.18 4.08 -3.42
N GLU A 444 -25.11 4.58 -2.80
CA GLU A 444 -24.33 5.72 -3.29
C GLU A 444 -23.74 5.44 -4.69
N THR A 445 -23.20 4.23 -4.89
CA THR A 445 -22.67 3.81 -6.19
C THR A 445 -23.77 3.85 -7.25
N LYS A 446 -24.97 3.28 -6.97
CA LYS A 446 -26.09 3.28 -7.91
C LYS A 446 -26.56 4.68 -8.26
N HIS A 447 -26.56 5.59 -7.27
CA HIS A 447 -26.99 6.98 -7.43
C HIS A 447 -25.99 7.78 -8.25
N TYR A 448 -24.76 7.94 -7.75
CA TYR A 448 -23.78 8.85 -8.35
C TYR A 448 -23.02 8.29 -9.56
N LEU A 449 -22.99 6.97 -9.80
CA LEU A 449 -22.22 6.41 -10.92
C LEU A 449 -22.73 6.89 -12.30
N LYS A 450 -23.98 7.28 -12.39
CA LYS A 450 -24.59 7.87 -13.58
C LYS A 450 -24.54 9.41 -13.59
N HIS A 451 -24.31 10.00 -12.43
CA HIS A 451 -24.36 11.44 -12.17
C HIS A 451 -23.10 11.93 -11.42
N LEU A 452 -21.92 11.63 -11.98
CA LEU A 452 -20.63 11.93 -11.34
C LEU A 452 -20.40 13.43 -11.09
N ASP A 453 -21.10 14.30 -11.80
CA ASP A 453 -21.00 15.76 -11.67
C ASP A 453 -22.01 16.35 -10.68
N GLU A 454 -22.93 15.55 -10.13
CA GLU A 454 -23.87 15.95 -9.10
C GLU A 454 -23.13 16.20 -7.77
N LYS A 455 -23.51 17.30 -7.07
CA LYS A 455 -22.96 17.60 -5.74
C LYS A 455 -23.71 16.82 -4.67
N ASP A 456 -22.98 16.30 -3.69
CA ASP A 456 -23.57 15.77 -2.47
C ASP A 456 -23.96 16.99 -1.60
N GLU A 457 -25.26 17.19 -1.42
CA GLU A 457 -25.84 18.29 -0.63
C GLU A 457 -25.85 18.00 0.88
N SER A 458 -25.33 16.85 1.32
CA SER A 458 -25.26 16.53 2.73
C SER A 458 -24.34 17.50 3.46
N GLU A 459 -24.82 18.07 4.58
CA GLU A 459 -24.01 18.95 5.43
C GLU A 459 -22.77 18.22 5.96
N LEU A 460 -21.62 18.89 5.84
CA LEU A 460 -20.37 18.45 6.45
C LEU A 460 -20.39 18.82 7.94
N PRO A 461 -20.43 17.84 8.85
CA PRO A 461 -20.45 18.14 10.26
C PRO A 461 -19.12 18.73 10.72
N VAL A 462 -19.17 19.80 11.49
CA VAL A 462 -18.00 20.42 12.13
C VAL A 462 -17.77 19.75 13.49
N VAL A 463 -16.52 19.40 13.77
CA VAL A 463 -16.11 18.78 15.03
C VAL A 463 -14.99 19.60 15.69
N ASP A 464 -15.10 19.78 17.00
CA ASP A 464 -14.03 20.34 17.84
C ASP A 464 -13.02 19.24 18.21
N ARG A 465 -11.99 19.09 17.41
CA ARG A 465 -10.86 18.18 17.66
C ARG A 465 -9.54 18.77 17.23
#